data_29c8ba43e3946bbe987430231ce9270f
#
_entry.id   29c8ba43e3946bbe987430231ce9270f
#
_cell.length_a   1.000
_cell.length_b   1.000
_cell.length_c   1.000
_cell.angle_alpha   90.00
_cell.angle_beta   90.00
_cell.angle_gamma   90.00
#
_symmetry.space_group_name_H-M   'P 1'
#
loop_
_entity.id
_entity.type
_entity.pdbx_description
1 polymer ?
#
loop_
_entity_poly.entity_id
_entity_poly.type
_entity_poly.pdbx_seq_one_letter_code
_entity_poly.pdbx_strand_id
1 'polypeptide(L)'
;MKYRTAIISTEFMDTRVKEAVLPFEEHCTFTTYYYKKSSEIPEIYKSIEDKYDGFIVNGIISRAMLRAACPDTKKPIETFHVDMLAYYQELFRLMTLKPDLKAERLYADFMMGKNIREAVENGTLDAEGENFCSLVAHMSLEELKELRFKMVEDVRGKWEAGRIDQVITR
;
A
#
# COMPACT_ATOMS: atom_id res chain seq x y z
N MET A 1 -17.85 11.35 -22.83
CA MET A 1 -18.26 11.31 -21.41
C MET A 1 -17.07 10.78 -20.63
N LYS A 2 -16.64 11.46 -19.55
CA LYS A 2 -15.52 10.98 -18.73
C LYS A 2 -16.05 10.20 -17.55
N TYR A 3 -15.34 9.14 -17.14
CA TYR A 3 -15.63 8.41 -15.91
C TYR A 3 -15.23 9.25 -14.70
N ARG A 4 -16.06 9.25 -13.67
CA ARG A 4 -15.78 9.92 -12.40
C ARG A 4 -15.13 8.92 -11.44
N THR A 5 -13.89 9.18 -11.07
CA THR A 5 -13.13 8.29 -10.20
C THR A 5 -12.75 9.02 -8.91
N ALA A 6 -13.11 8.44 -7.77
CA ALA A 6 -12.64 8.91 -6.48
C ALA A 6 -11.34 8.22 -6.09
N ILE A 7 -10.40 8.98 -5.55
CA ILE A 7 -9.14 8.46 -5.00
C ILE A 7 -9.19 8.67 -3.49
N ILE A 8 -9.07 7.61 -2.71
CA ILE A 8 -9.02 7.67 -1.25
C ILE A 8 -7.58 7.38 -0.82
N SER A 9 -6.86 8.41 -0.39
CA SER A 9 -5.42 8.36 -0.14
C SER A 9 -5.03 9.18 1.10
N THR A 10 -3.75 9.21 1.42
CA THR A 10 -3.17 10.11 2.43
C THR A 10 -2.62 11.37 1.76
N GLU A 11 -2.61 12.50 2.46
CA GLU A 11 -2.01 13.75 1.96
C GLU A 11 -0.55 13.57 1.53
N PHE A 12 0.18 12.70 2.23
CA PHE A 12 1.57 12.36 1.91
C PHE A 12 1.75 11.85 0.47
N MET A 13 0.74 11.19 -0.09
CA MET A 13 0.79 10.62 -1.44
C MET A 13 0.30 11.58 -2.53
N ASP A 14 -0.16 12.79 -2.19
CA ASP A 14 -0.88 13.68 -3.12
C ASP A 14 -0.12 13.95 -4.43
N THR A 15 1.16 14.30 -4.34
CA THR A 15 1.99 14.56 -5.53
C THR A 15 2.10 13.32 -6.41
N ARG A 16 2.37 12.14 -5.83
CA ARG A 16 2.50 10.88 -6.59
C ARG A 16 1.16 10.46 -7.20
N VAL A 17 0.07 10.67 -6.48
CA VAL A 17 -1.29 10.42 -7.00
C VAL A 17 -1.56 11.26 -8.23
N LYS A 18 -1.31 12.57 -8.18
CA LYS A 18 -1.50 13.49 -9.31
C LYS A 18 -0.66 13.08 -10.52
N GLU A 19 0.60 12.74 -10.31
CA GLU A 19 1.48 12.26 -11.38
C GLU A 19 0.96 10.96 -12.01
N ALA A 20 0.52 10.01 -11.18
CA ALA A 20 0.05 8.71 -11.65
C ALA A 20 -1.25 8.77 -12.47
N VAL A 21 -2.14 9.72 -12.18
CA VAL A 21 -3.43 9.84 -12.88
C VAL A 21 -3.40 10.75 -14.09
N LEU A 22 -2.37 11.58 -14.24
CA LEU A 22 -2.23 12.54 -15.32
C LEU A 22 -2.43 11.93 -16.74
N PRO A 23 -1.89 10.74 -17.07
CA PRO A 23 -2.10 10.13 -18.39
C PRO A 23 -3.56 9.73 -18.67
N PHE A 24 -4.41 9.66 -17.64
CA PHE A 24 -5.79 9.19 -17.76
C PHE A 24 -6.83 10.32 -17.73
N GLU A 25 -6.41 11.58 -17.58
CA GLU A 25 -7.32 12.73 -17.49
C GLU A 25 -8.16 12.98 -18.74
N GLU A 26 -7.75 12.46 -19.89
CA GLU A 26 -8.60 12.51 -21.09
C GLU A 26 -9.87 11.68 -20.96
N HIS A 27 -9.81 10.56 -20.20
CA HIS A 27 -10.89 9.58 -20.06
C HIS A 27 -11.60 9.64 -18.71
N CYS A 28 -10.93 10.15 -17.68
CA CYS A 28 -11.41 10.18 -16.30
C CYS A 28 -11.35 11.59 -15.71
N THR A 29 -12.24 11.84 -14.76
CA THR A 29 -12.12 12.95 -13.81
C THR A 29 -11.82 12.38 -12.44
N PHE A 30 -10.79 12.90 -11.79
CA PHE A 30 -10.34 12.39 -10.50
C PHE A 30 -10.64 13.41 -9.39
N THR A 31 -11.11 12.88 -8.24
CA THR A 31 -11.28 13.66 -7.01
C THR A 31 -10.63 12.90 -5.87
N THR A 32 -9.70 13.54 -5.16
CA THR A 32 -8.99 12.90 -4.06
C THR A 32 -9.62 13.25 -2.72
N TYR A 33 -9.82 12.23 -1.90
CA TYR A 33 -10.27 12.30 -0.52
C TYR A 33 -9.16 11.79 0.39
N TYR A 34 -8.86 12.54 1.45
CA TYR A 34 -7.75 12.20 2.33
C TYR A 34 -8.24 11.59 3.64
N TYR A 35 -7.52 10.56 4.09
CA TYR A 35 -7.70 9.97 5.41
C TYR A 35 -6.43 10.11 6.25
N LYS A 36 -6.60 10.18 7.55
CA LYS A 36 -5.51 10.14 8.54
C LYS A 36 -5.35 8.76 9.15
N LYS A 37 -6.47 8.06 9.32
CA LYS A 37 -6.50 6.68 9.83
C LYS A 37 -7.20 5.78 8.82
N SER A 38 -6.66 4.62 8.58
CA SER A 38 -7.24 3.66 7.62
C SER A 38 -8.67 3.22 7.98
N SER A 39 -9.08 3.33 9.24
CA SER A 39 -10.47 3.11 9.67
C SER A 39 -11.47 4.09 9.06
N GLU A 40 -11.02 5.25 8.58
CA GLU A 40 -11.87 6.26 7.94
C GLU A 40 -12.21 5.91 6.48
N ILE A 41 -11.45 5.00 5.84
CA ILE A 41 -11.63 4.65 4.43
C ILE A 41 -13.04 4.16 4.10
N PRO A 42 -13.64 3.21 4.87
CA PRO A 42 -14.99 2.75 4.60
C PRO A 42 -16.05 3.84 4.80
N GLU A 43 -15.85 4.76 5.74
CA GLU A 43 -16.78 5.87 6.02
C GLU A 43 -16.75 6.89 4.87
N ILE A 44 -15.54 7.27 4.42
CA ILE A 44 -15.36 8.13 3.24
C ILE A 44 -16.05 7.49 2.05
N TYR A 45 -15.75 6.22 1.77
CA TYR A 45 -16.35 5.49 0.64
C TYR A 45 -17.86 5.56 0.66
N LYS A 46 -18.51 5.17 1.77
CA LYS A 46 -19.96 5.17 1.93
C LYS A 46 -20.60 6.54 1.71
N SER A 47 -19.89 7.62 2.06
CA SER A 47 -20.38 9.00 1.90
C SER A 47 -20.37 9.50 0.45
N ILE A 48 -19.64 8.82 -0.43
CA ILE A 48 -19.42 9.26 -1.81
C ILE A 48 -19.70 8.19 -2.87
N GLU A 49 -20.04 6.96 -2.49
CA GLU A 49 -20.21 5.81 -3.40
C GLU A 49 -21.09 6.12 -4.61
N ASP A 50 -22.21 6.79 -4.39
CA ASP A 50 -23.18 7.10 -5.45
C ASP A 50 -22.69 8.18 -6.44
N LYS A 51 -21.66 8.93 -6.08
CA LYS A 51 -21.17 10.07 -6.87
C LYS A 51 -20.14 9.66 -7.93
N TYR A 52 -19.55 8.46 -7.80
CA TYR A 52 -18.42 8.03 -8.61
C TYR A 52 -18.70 6.70 -9.31
N ASP A 53 -18.03 6.51 -10.43
CA ASP A 53 -18.16 5.31 -11.26
C ASP A 53 -17.14 4.24 -10.84
N GLY A 54 -16.02 4.65 -10.21
CA GLY A 54 -14.97 3.77 -9.69
C GLY A 54 -14.13 4.43 -8.61
N PHE A 55 -13.31 3.63 -7.94
CA PHE A 55 -12.50 4.03 -6.80
C PHE A 55 -11.07 3.53 -6.92
N ILE A 56 -10.13 4.34 -6.50
CA ILE A 56 -8.73 3.96 -6.31
C ILE A 56 -8.39 4.20 -4.84
N VAL A 57 -7.83 3.21 -4.17
CA VAL A 57 -7.40 3.33 -2.77
C VAL A 57 -5.89 3.14 -2.65
N ASN A 58 -5.32 3.73 -1.62
CA ASN A 58 -3.88 3.67 -1.39
C ASN A 58 -3.48 2.33 -0.74
N GLY A 59 -3.07 1.38 -1.59
CA GLY A 59 -2.50 0.11 -1.16
C GLY A 59 -3.48 -1.03 -0.92
N ILE A 60 -2.94 -2.22 -0.88
CA ILE A 60 -3.65 -3.50 -0.86
C ILE A 60 -4.48 -3.68 0.42
N ILE A 61 -3.90 -3.34 1.59
CA ILE A 61 -4.62 -3.43 2.87
C ILE A 61 -5.83 -2.50 2.86
N SER A 62 -5.68 -1.27 2.34
CA SER A 62 -6.78 -0.32 2.22
C SER A 62 -7.91 -0.85 1.35
N ARG A 63 -7.58 -1.51 0.22
CA ARG A 63 -8.56 -2.20 -0.63
C ARG A 63 -9.25 -3.34 0.10
N ALA A 64 -8.48 -4.18 0.80
CA ALA A 64 -9.04 -5.30 1.55
C ALA A 64 -9.97 -4.81 2.66
N MET A 65 -9.58 -3.78 3.42
CA MET A 65 -10.43 -3.17 4.46
C MET A 65 -11.74 -2.62 3.89
N LEU A 66 -11.67 -1.94 2.75
CA LEU A 66 -12.86 -1.40 2.11
C LEU A 66 -13.79 -2.51 1.63
N ARG A 67 -13.26 -3.55 1.00
CA ARG A 67 -14.05 -4.71 0.57
C ARG A 67 -14.66 -5.48 1.74
N ALA A 68 -13.92 -5.68 2.83
CA ALA A 68 -14.44 -6.30 4.05
C ALA A 68 -15.56 -5.50 4.71
N ALA A 69 -15.47 -4.16 4.66
CA ALA A 69 -16.48 -3.26 5.23
C ALA A 69 -17.70 -3.01 4.33
N CYS A 70 -17.55 -3.23 3.02
CA CYS A 70 -18.56 -2.99 2.00
C CYS A 70 -18.63 -4.18 1.01
N PRO A 71 -19.00 -5.39 1.46
CA PRO A 71 -18.93 -6.61 0.65
C PRO A 71 -19.88 -6.59 -0.55
N ASP A 72 -20.98 -5.87 -0.46
CA ASP A 72 -22.03 -5.81 -1.50
C ASP A 72 -21.73 -4.79 -2.61
N THR A 73 -20.63 -4.06 -2.51
CA THR A 73 -20.31 -3.04 -3.52
C THR A 73 -20.00 -3.67 -4.87
N LYS A 74 -20.61 -3.11 -5.91
CA LYS A 74 -20.37 -3.48 -7.31
C LYS A 74 -19.45 -2.52 -8.04
N LYS A 75 -19.02 -1.45 -7.36
CA LYS A 75 -18.11 -0.47 -7.95
C LYS A 75 -16.71 -1.08 -8.10
N PRO A 76 -16.01 -0.82 -9.20
CA PRO A 76 -14.61 -1.19 -9.33
C PRO A 76 -13.78 -0.44 -8.27
N ILE A 77 -12.95 -1.19 -7.56
CA ILE A 77 -12.04 -0.67 -6.55
C ILE A 77 -10.65 -1.21 -6.86
N GLU A 78 -9.76 -0.31 -7.21
CA GLU A 78 -8.37 -0.63 -7.57
C GLU A 78 -7.38 0.04 -6.62
N THR A 79 -6.12 -0.34 -6.74
CA THR A 79 -5.01 0.25 -5.96
C THR A 79 -3.91 0.74 -6.88
N PHE A 80 -3.12 1.69 -6.41
CA PHE A 80 -1.82 1.94 -7.02
C PHE A 80 -0.91 0.74 -6.78
N HIS A 81 -0.38 0.19 -7.86
CA HIS A 81 0.62 -0.87 -7.79
C HIS A 81 2.01 -0.27 -7.70
N VAL A 82 2.83 -0.83 -6.83
CA VAL A 82 4.28 -0.62 -6.87
C VAL A 82 4.83 -1.77 -7.68
N ASP A 83 5.36 -1.48 -8.87
CA ASP A 83 5.98 -2.49 -9.70
C ASP A 83 7.38 -2.88 -9.19
N MET A 84 7.88 -4.01 -9.66
CA MET A 84 9.21 -4.52 -9.32
C MET A 84 10.32 -3.53 -9.67
N LEU A 85 10.18 -2.84 -10.79
CA LEU A 85 11.18 -1.90 -11.26
C LEU A 85 11.31 -0.71 -10.31
N ALA A 86 10.20 -0.11 -9.88
CA ALA A 86 10.19 0.98 -8.91
C ALA A 86 10.81 0.55 -7.57
N TYR A 87 10.53 -0.69 -7.13
CA TYR A 87 11.15 -1.24 -5.94
C TYR A 87 12.68 -1.38 -6.06
N TYR A 88 13.17 -1.96 -7.15
CA TYR A 88 14.60 -2.10 -7.37
C TYR A 88 15.30 -0.77 -7.55
N GLN A 89 14.68 0.20 -8.21
CA GLN A 89 15.20 1.56 -8.32
C GLN A 89 15.38 2.21 -6.94
N GLU A 90 14.39 2.08 -6.06
CA GLU A 90 14.48 2.64 -4.71
C GLU A 90 15.52 1.92 -3.87
N LEU A 91 15.62 0.59 -3.96
CA LEU A 91 16.64 -0.19 -3.28
C LEU A 91 18.05 0.22 -3.76
N PHE A 92 18.25 0.36 -5.07
CA PHE A 92 19.52 0.80 -5.64
C PHE A 92 19.87 2.22 -5.19
N ARG A 93 18.89 3.13 -5.19
CA ARG A 93 19.05 4.49 -4.69
C ARG A 93 19.46 4.51 -3.22
N LEU A 94 18.83 3.72 -2.38
CA LEU A 94 19.17 3.58 -0.97
C LEU A 94 20.60 3.06 -0.77
N MET A 95 20.98 2.02 -1.48
CA MET A 95 22.35 1.46 -1.41
C MET A 95 23.42 2.46 -1.86
N THR A 96 23.08 3.29 -2.85
CA THR A 96 23.99 4.35 -3.33
C THR A 96 24.14 5.48 -2.31
N LEU A 97 23.04 5.89 -1.68
CA LEU A 97 23.03 6.98 -0.69
C LEU A 97 23.54 6.55 0.68
N LYS A 98 23.47 5.27 0.99
CA LYS A 98 23.89 4.67 2.27
C LYS A 98 24.74 3.43 1.99
N PRO A 99 26.02 3.59 1.57
CA PRO A 99 26.88 2.46 1.19
C PRO A 99 27.12 1.44 2.32
N ASP A 100 27.01 1.89 3.57
CA ASP A 100 27.19 1.04 4.75
C ASP A 100 25.90 0.31 5.17
N LEU A 101 24.78 0.52 4.46
CA LEU A 101 23.52 -0.14 4.75
C LEU A 101 23.62 -1.64 4.44
N LYS A 102 23.43 -2.44 5.48
CA LYS A 102 23.42 -3.90 5.33
C LYS A 102 21.99 -4.39 5.05
N ALA A 103 21.87 -5.36 4.13
CA ALA A 103 20.57 -5.91 3.73
C ALA A 103 19.77 -6.50 4.92
N GLU A 104 20.46 -7.11 5.89
CA GLU A 104 19.86 -7.63 7.13
C GLU A 104 19.32 -6.56 8.06
N ARG A 105 19.68 -5.28 7.84
CA ARG A 105 19.18 -4.13 8.60
C ARG A 105 18.12 -3.33 7.86
N LEU A 106 17.69 -3.83 6.70
CA LEU A 106 16.62 -3.26 5.90
C LEU A 106 15.33 -4.02 6.17
N TYR A 107 14.28 -3.31 6.54
CA TYR A 107 12.94 -3.86 6.71
C TYR A 107 12.05 -3.46 5.54
N ALA A 108 11.29 -4.42 5.01
CA ALA A 108 10.25 -4.14 4.04
C ALA A 108 8.93 -4.74 4.53
N ASP A 109 7.88 -3.93 4.58
CA ASP A 109 6.59 -4.31 5.16
C ASP A 109 5.91 -5.47 4.40
N PHE A 110 6.07 -5.52 3.08
CA PHE A 110 5.54 -6.58 2.23
C PHE A 110 6.26 -7.92 2.39
N MET A 111 7.42 -7.95 3.04
CA MET A 111 8.17 -9.17 3.30
C MET A 111 7.65 -9.95 4.52
N MET A 112 6.67 -9.40 5.25
CA MET A 112 6.06 -10.03 6.43
C MET A 112 7.08 -10.55 7.45
N GLY A 113 8.13 -9.78 7.71
CA GLY A 113 9.19 -10.14 8.66
C GLY A 113 10.28 -11.06 8.10
N LYS A 114 10.22 -11.47 6.83
CA LYS A 114 11.30 -12.18 6.18
C LYS A 114 12.50 -11.25 5.96
N ASN A 115 13.69 -11.83 6.01
CA ASN A 115 14.91 -11.10 5.72
C ASN A 115 15.05 -10.92 4.19
N ILE A 116 15.27 -9.69 3.73
CA ILE A 116 15.43 -9.38 2.30
C ILE A 116 16.59 -10.19 1.69
N ARG A 117 17.70 -10.33 2.40
CA ARG A 117 18.84 -11.13 1.94
C ARG A 117 18.43 -12.56 1.67
N GLU A 118 17.77 -13.20 2.63
CA GLU A 118 17.27 -14.57 2.50
C GLU A 118 16.30 -14.73 1.33
N ALA A 119 15.40 -13.77 1.15
CA ALA A 119 14.44 -13.79 0.04
C ALA A 119 15.12 -13.63 -1.33
N VAL A 120 16.16 -12.80 -1.43
CA VAL A 120 16.95 -12.63 -2.66
C VAL A 120 17.77 -13.89 -2.95
N GLU A 121 18.46 -14.44 -1.94
CA GLU A 121 19.28 -15.64 -2.09
C GLU A 121 18.45 -16.86 -2.51
N ASN A 122 17.22 -16.97 -2.01
CA ASN A 122 16.31 -18.07 -2.33
C ASN A 122 15.40 -17.82 -3.55
N GLY A 123 15.52 -16.65 -4.20
CA GLY A 123 14.64 -16.28 -5.32
C GLY A 123 13.17 -16.14 -4.93
N THR A 124 12.89 -15.90 -3.65
CA THR A 124 11.52 -15.81 -3.11
C THR A 124 11.09 -14.36 -2.84
N LEU A 125 11.73 -13.40 -3.49
CA LEU A 125 11.36 -11.99 -3.37
C LEU A 125 10.02 -11.75 -4.07
N ASP A 126 8.96 -11.71 -3.28
CA ASP A 126 7.60 -11.39 -3.74
C ASP A 126 7.38 -9.88 -3.64
N ALA A 127 7.98 -9.13 -4.55
CA ALA A 127 7.85 -7.67 -4.53
C ALA A 127 6.48 -7.20 -5.04
N GLU A 128 5.78 -8.00 -5.83
CA GLU A 128 4.41 -7.71 -6.25
C GLU A 128 3.40 -7.99 -5.13
N GLY A 129 3.81 -8.82 -4.15
CA GLY A 129 3.01 -9.12 -2.97
C GLY A 129 1.79 -9.99 -3.27
N GLU A 130 1.87 -10.87 -4.25
CA GLU A 130 0.78 -11.79 -4.60
C GLU A 130 0.35 -12.65 -3.41
N ASN A 131 1.32 -13.18 -2.67
CA ASN A 131 1.05 -13.95 -1.45
C ASN A 131 0.39 -13.09 -0.38
N PHE A 132 0.83 -11.83 -0.25
CA PHE A 132 0.22 -10.89 0.68
C PHE A 132 -1.18 -10.47 0.23
N CYS A 133 -1.40 -10.22 -1.07
CA CYS A 133 -2.72 -9.97 -1.63
C CYS A 133 -3.69 -11.11 -1.35
N SER A 134 -3.24 -12.35 -1.56
CA SER A 134 -4.04 -13.55 -1.31
C SER A 134 -4.38 -13.72 0.18
N LEU A 135 -3.42 -13.44 1.07
CA LEU A 135 -3.62 -13.49 2.51
C LEU A 135 -4.70 -12.51 2.96
N VAL A 136 -4.58 -11.23 2.57
CA VAL A 136 -5.48 -10.18 3.06
C VAL A 136 -6.85 -10.20 2.39
N ALA A 137 -6.99 -10.83 1.23
CA ALA A 137 -8.25 -10.88 0.48
C ALA A 137 -9.39 -11.60 1.22
N HIS A 138 -9.04 -12.49 2.15
CA HIS A 138 -10.00 -13.31 2.92
C HIS A 138 -10.14 -12.87 4.38
N MET A 139 -9.42 -11.84 4.80
CA MET A 139 -9.46 -11.35 6.18
C MET A 139 -10.68 -10.46 6.43
N SER A 140 -11.26 -10.58 7.61
CA SER A 140 -12.25 -9.66 8.12
C SER A 140 -11.65 -8.28 8.41
N LEU A 141 -12.50 -7.27 8.59
CA LEU A 141 -12.04 -5.92 8.92
C LEU A 141 -11.23 -5.88 10.23
N GLU A 142 -11.63 -6.65 11.23
CA GLU A 142 -10.92 -6.69 12.52
C GLU A 142 -9.56 -7.38 12.39
N GLU A 143 -9.47 -8.48 11.65
CA GLU A 143 -8.19 -9.16 11.37
C GLU A 143 -7.22 -8.25 10.60
N LEU A 144 -7.71 -7.46 9.64
CA LEU A 144 -6.91 -6.49 8.90
C LEU A 144 -6.38 -5.35 9.80
N LYS A 145 -7.19 -4.87 10.73
CA LYS A 145 -6.77 -3.87 11.72
C LYS A 145 -5.68 -4.43 12.64
N GLU A 146 -5.88 -5.67 13.12
CA GLU A 146 -4.91 -6.36 13.98
C GLU A 146 -3.59 -6.64 13.25
N LEU A 147 -3.65 -7.11 12.00
CA LEU A 147 -2.48 -7.31 11.16
C LEU A 147 -1.68 -6.01 11.02
N ARG A 148 -2.35 -4.92 10.68
CA ARG A 148 -1.70 -3.61 10.53
C ARG A 148 -1.07 -3.13 11.84
N PHE A 149 -1.74 -3.30 12.95
CA PHE A 149 -1.19 -2.96 14.26
C PHE A 149 0.07 -3.78 14.57
N LYS A 150 0.03 -5.10 14.37
CA LYS A 150 1.19 -6.00 14.56
C LYS A 150 2.37 -5.61 13.66
N MET A 151 2.13 -5.24 12.40
CA MET A 151 3.20 -4.79 11.50
C MET A 151 3.88 -3.52 12.02
N VAL A 152 3.12 -2.55 12.51
CA VAL A 152 3.67 -1.30 13.06
C VAL A 152 4.48 -1.57 14.34
N GLU A 153 3.97 -2.40 15.23
CA GLU A 153 4.65 -2.76 16.48
C GLU A 153 5.95 -3.57 16.21
N ASP A 154 5.94 -4.46 15.22
CA ASP A 154 7.14 -5.22 14.82
C ASP A 154 8.24 -4.27 14.31
N VAL A 155 7.89 -3.33 13.43
CA VAL A 155 8.81 -2.31 12.93
C VAL A 155 9.36 -1.47 14.07
N ARG A 156 8.48 -0.99 14.96
CA ARG A 156 8.87 -0.19 16.13
C ARG A 156 9.84 -0.95 17.02
N GLY A 157 9.49 -2.18 17.39
CA GLY A 157 10.35 -3.01 18.26
C GLY A 157 11.72 -3.30 17.65
N LYS A 158 11.78 -3.53 16.33
CA LYS A 158 13.06 -3.73 15.63
C LYS A 158 13.90 -2.45 15.55
N TRP A 159 13.24 -1.32 15.34
CA TRP A 159 13.90 -0.01 15.31
C TRP A 159 14.48 0.35 16.68
N GLU A 160 13.67 0.26 17.74
CA GLU A 160 14.08 0.58 19.11
C GLU A 160 15.19 -0.36 19.60
N ALA A 161 15.19 -1.61 19.17
CA ALA A 161 16.25 -2.58 19.45
C ALA A 161 17.52 -2.37 18.58
N GLY A 162 17.55 -1.37 17.71
CA GLY A 162 18.66 -1.10 16.80
C GLY A 162 18.92 -2.23 15.80
N ARG A 163 17.90 -3.03 15.47
CA ARG A 163 18.02 -4.17 14.53
C ARG A 163 17.85 -3.76 13.08
N ILE A 164 17.18 -2.63 12.83
CA ILE A 164 16.95 -2.08 11.49
C ILE A 164 17.40 -0.63 11.42
N ASP A 165 17.92 -0.23 10.28
CA ASP A 165 18.39 1.14 10.00
C ASP A 165 17.51 1.84 8.98
N GLN A 166 16.71 1.10 8.23
CA GLN A 166 15.86 1.64 7.20
C GLN A 166 14.59 0.79 7.04
N VAL A 167 13.51 1.48 6.71
CA VAL A 167 12.21 0.84 6.41
C VAL A 167 11.77 1.23 5.00
N ILE A 168 11.37 0.24 4.21
CA ILE A 168 10.70 0.44 2.93
C ILE A 168 9.24 0.03 3.14
N THR A 169 8.32 0.96 2.90
CA THR A 169 6.88 0.72 2.97
C THR A 169 6.24 0.97 1.61
N ARG A 170 5.14 0.28 1.35
CA ARG A 170 4.28 0.52 0.18
C ARG A 170 3.30 1.65 0.42
#